data_306acf3ed3b612f29fc58359ab75970f
#
_entry.id   306acf3ed3b612f29fc58359ab75970f
#
_cell.length_a   1.000
_cell.length_b   1.000
_cell.length_c   1.000
_cell.angle_alpha   90.00
_cell.angle_beta   90.00
_cell.angle_gamma   90.00
#
_symmetry.space_group_name_H-M   'P 1'
#
loop_
_entity.id
_entity.type
_entity.pdbx_description
1 polymer ?
#
loop_
_entity_poly.entity_id
_entity_poly.type
_entity_poly.pdbx_seq_one_letter_code
_entity_poly.pdbx_strand_id
1 'polypeptide(L)'
;KVNALVLVHNVEIMNNWIKDLNAFLTINEEVPTYTTPKGRIKKRSSLIGTFSSQKDNTTGIVDIAMITSLGREDNINELVRNYGMVIVDECHHSAAVTHENVLRAVTARSVYGMSATIQRGDRQDKKMLMQLGPIRHRYTAKERAQKQGIGHYVYPRFTKLVDLNPSEGKNPSDYYRLIMQSELRNMQVVSDTIDCVKRGRTPVIMTKYKEHAQKLYDMLQGSADHVFLLQGGKSLKERSAIREQMAAVRADESIILVAIGQYVGEGFNYPRLDTMLLAMPISLEGNVEQHAGRLNRDYEGKKDAIIFDYIDQHVPALKRMYYKRLRAYKKIGYEVCSEIIDKQEITNSIFDSQSYFDIFEKDVISAAGSVVISSPSFSFKKVNWLCAESECLQIKGVSVVVLTLDPEDYPEDGRDQHKSHIEHLISAGVNVITRHKYRERFAIIDKSLVWYGSMTLLSNEKEDDSLMRISNPAIAEELLEFAVLQS
;
A
#
# COMPACT_ATOMS: atom_id res chain seq x y z
N LYS A 1 -7.05 -41.97 -15.49
CA LYS A 1 -6.70 -40.76 -16.26
C LYS A 1 -7.92 -39.87 -16.34
N VAL A 2 -7.76 -38.58 -16.09
CA VAL A 2 -8.85 -37.57 -16.17
C VAL A 2 -8.30 -36.44 -17.00
N ASN A 3 -8.99 -36.11 -18.09
CA ASN A 3 -8.70 -34.91 -18.86
C ASN A 3 -9.22 -33.66 -18.16
N ALA A 4 -8.56 -32.53 -18.40
CA ALA A 4 -8.83 -31.28 -17.68
C ALA A 4 -9.08 -30.11 -18.62
N LEU A 5 -10.05 -29.27 -18.25
CA LEU A 5 -10.33 -27.97 -18.88
C LEU A 5 -10.13 -26.86 -17.85
N VAL A 6 -9.28 -25.91 -18.20
CA VAL A 6 -9.08 -24.67 -17.42
C VAL A 6 -9.87 -23.54 -18.08
N LEU A 7 -10.78 -22.95 -17.35
CA LEU A 7 -11.58 -21.81 -17.78
C LEU A 7 -10.97 -20.52 -17.27
N VAL A 8 -10.68 -19.62 -18.20
CA VAL A 8 -10.06 -18.31 -17.91
C VAL A 8 -10.86 -17.19 -18.56
N HIS A 9 -10.78 -15.98 -18.02
CA HIS A 9 -11.56 -14.84 -18.53
C HIS A 9 -10.73 -13.86 -19.39
N ASN A 10 -9.40 -13.97 -19.41
CA ASN A 10 -8.54 -13.13 -20.25
C ASN A 10 -7.33 -13.89 -20.83
N VAL A 11 -6.79 -13.34 -21.91
CA VAL A 11 -5.68 -13.95 -22.66
C VAL A 11 -4.37 -13.98 -21.86
N GLU A 12 -4.16 -13.04 -20.96
CA GLU A 12 -2.94 -12.97 -20.16
C GLU A 12 -2.88 -14.14 -19.15
N ILE A 13 -4.00 -14.44 -18.52
CA ILE A 13 -4.14 -15.61 -17.64
C ILE A 13 -3.96 -16.90 -18.44
N MET A 14 -4.55 -16.98 -19.65
CA MET A 14 -4.35 -18.13 -20.54
C MET A 14 -2.86 -18.37 -20.81
N ASN A 15 -2.13 -17.34 -21.17
CA ASN A 15 -0.70 -17.43 -21.45
C ASN A 15 0.13 -17.86 -20.20
N ASN A 16 -0.23 -17.36 -19.02
CA ASN A 16 0.41 -17.79 -17.78
C ASN A 16 0.16 -19.28 -17.50
N TRP A 17 -1.08 -19.74 -17.65
CA TRP A 17 -1.41 -21.16 -17.53
C TRP A 17 -0.61 -22.05 -18.49
N ILE A 18 -0.51 -21.64 -19.77
CA ILE A 18 0.30 -22.36 -20.78
C ILE A 18 1.76 -22.47 -20.31
N LYS A 19 2.34 -21.35 -19.86
CA LYS A 19 3.72 -21.31 -19.39
C LYS A 19 3.92 -22.21 -18.16
N ASP A 20 3.07 -22.09 -17.16
CA ASP A 20 3.20 -22.82 -15.90
C ASP A 20 2.94 -24.33 -16.11
N LEU A 21 1.92 -24.71 -16.87
CA LEU A 21 1.67 -26.11 -17.20
C LEU A 21 2.84 -26.75 -17.98
N ASN A 22 3.45 -26.03 -18.92
CA ASN A 22 4.63 -26.54 -19.62
C ASN A 22 5.85 -26.66 -18.71
N ALA A 23 5.97 -25.81 -17.69
CA ALA A 23 7.11 -25.83 -16.76
C ALA A 23 6.97 -26.90 -15.66
N PHE A 24 5.75 -27.15 -15.17
CA PHE A 24 5.53 -27.96 -13.96
C PHE A 24 4.74 -29.24 -14.17
N LEU A 25 4.06 -29.41 -15.32
CA LEU A 25 3.24 -30.60 -15.58
C LEU A 25 3.92 -31.55 -16.58
N THR A 26 4.16 -32.77 -16.16
CA THR A 26 4.61 -33.84 -17.04
C THR A 26 3.41 -34.69 -17.49
N ILE A 27 3.15 -34.75 -18.79
CA ILE A 27 2.03 -35.51 -19.38
C ILE A 27 2.63 -36.69 -20.14
N ASN A 28 2.33 -37.92 -19.69
CA ASN A 28 2.78 -39.14 -20.32
C ASN A 28 1.75 -39.64 -21.36
N GLU A 29 1.51 -38.82 -22.38
CA GLU A 29 0.58 -39.11 -23.48
C GLU A 29 1.26 -38.79 -24.81
N GLU A 30 0.76 -39.39 -25.88
CA GLU A 30 1.20 -38.99 -27.22
C GLU A 30 0.45 -37.76 -27.68
N VAL A 31 1.16 -36.93 -28.46
CA VAL A 31 0.55 -35.72 -29.04
C VAL A 31 -0.57 -36.12 -30.01
N PRO A 32 -1.81 -35.66 -29.79
CA PRO A 32 -2.95 -36.07 -30.60
C PRO A 32 -2.86 -35.55 -32.05
N THR A 33 -3.47 -36.30 -32.96
CA THR A 33 -3.63 -35.89 -34.35
C THR A 33 -5.00 -35.27 -34.57
N TYR A 34 -5.13 -34.40 -35.54
CA TYR A 34 -6.39 -33.79 -35.96
C TYR A 34 -6.49 -33.76 -37.48
N THR A 35 -7.70 -33.82 -38.00
CA THR A 35 -7.97 -33.72 -39.44
C THR A 35 -8.24 -32.24 -39.78
N THR A 36 -7.48 -31.71 -40.74
CA THR A 36 -7.71 -30.34 -41.25
C THR A 36 -9.00 -30.29 -42.09
N PRO A 37 -9.61 -29.11 -42.29
CA PRO A 37 -10.77 -28.96 -43.17
C PRO A 37 -10.56 -29.48 -44.61
N LYS A 38 -9.29 -29.63 -45.05
CA LYS A 38 -8.89 -30.19 -46.34
C LYS A 38 -8.61 -31.70 -46.29
N GLY A 39 -9.03 -32.40 -45.20
CA GLY A 39 -8.88 -33.86 -45.06
C GLY A 39 -7.47 -34.34 -44.69
N ARG A 40 -6.47 -33.47 -44.44
CA ARG A 40 -5.11 -33.87 -44.10
C ARG A 40 -5.00 -34.10 -42.57
N ILE A 41 -4.41 -35.24 -42.18
CA ILE A 41 -4.08 -35.54 -40.79
C ILE A 41 -2.80 -34.79 -40.41
N LYS A 42 -2.85 -34.04 -39.33
CA LYS A 42 -1.70 -33.35 -38.74
C LYS A 42 -1.59 -33.67 -37.25
N LYS A 43 -0.37 -33.66 -36.70
CA LYS A 43 -0.11 -33.72 -35.27
C LYS A 43 -0.29 -32.33 -34.65
N ARG A 44 -0.85 -32.25 -33.43
CA ARG A 44 -0.84 -31.02 -32.62
C ARG A 44 0.61 -30.68 -32.25
N SER A 45 0.89 -29.42 -31.97
CA SER A 45 2.23 -28.96 -31.58
C SER A 45 2.52 -29.11 -30.08
N SER A 46 1.51 -29.38 -29.28
CA SER A 46 1.60 -29.47 -27.80
C SER A 46 0.53 -30.43 -27.27
N LEU A 47 0.78 -30.98 -26.07
CA LEU A 47 -0.19 -31.73 -25.27
C LEU A 47 -1.19 -30.81 -24.54
N ILE A 48 -0.81 -29.53 -24.38
CA ILE A 48 -1.67 -28.49 -23.80
C ILE A 48 -2.31 -27.71 -24.95
N GLY A 49 -3.64 -27.75 -24.99
CA GLY A 49 -4.40 -27.09 -26.03
C GLY A 49 -5.00 -25.76 -25.57
N THR A 50 -5.55 -25.03 -26.53
CA THR A 50 -6.20 -23.75 -26.26
C THR A 50 -7.45 -23.57 -27.09
N PHE A 51 -8.48 -22.93 -26.50
CA PHE A 51 -9.71 -22.55 -27.15
C PHE A 51 -10.03 -21.08 -26.96
N SER A 52 -10.25 -20.38 -28.08
CA SER A 52 -10.70 -18.98 -28.10
C SER A 52 -11.62 -18.74 -29.30
N SER A 53 -12.28 -17.58 -29.34
CA SER A 53 -13.16 -17.20 -30.46
C SER A 53 -12.48 -17.22 -31.84
N GLN A 54 -11.17 -17.17 -31.88
CA GLN A 54 -10.36 -17.11 -33.10
C GLN A 54 -9.66 -18.44 -33.44
N LYS A 55 -9.45 -19.32 -32.46
CA LYS A 55 -8.66 -20.55 -32.64
C LYS A 55 -9.17 -21.69 -31.78
N ASP A 56 -9.31 -22.85 -32.40
CA ASP A 56 -9.49 -24.13 -31.73
C ASP A 56 -8.21 -24.99 -31.93
N ASN A 57 -7.42 -25.06 -30.87
CA ASN A 57 -6.25 -25.91 -30.79
C ASN A 57 -6.37 -26.94 -29.65
N THR A 58 -7.59 -27.33 -29.31
CA THR A 58 -7.84 -28.29 -28.25
C THR A 58 -7.19 -29.65 -28.51
N THR A 59 -6.74 -30.29 -27.46
CA THR A 59 -6.10 -31.61 -27.49
C THR A 59 -6.99 -32.70 -26.89
N GLY A 60 -7.97 -32.31 -26.07
CA GLY A 60 -8.78 -33.23 -25.28
C GLY A 60 -8.04 -33.84 -24.06
N ILE A 61 -6.82 -33.41 -23.79
CA ILE A 61 -5.99 -33.88 -22.66
C ILE A 61 -5.97 -32.85 -21.53
N VAL A 62 -5.30 -31.72 -21.77
CA VAL A 62 -5.35 -30.54 -20.89
C VAL A 62 -5.54 -29.33 -21.79
N ASP A 63 -6.68 -28.69 -21.66
CA ASP A 63 -7.01 -27.57 -22.51
C ASP A 63 -7.36 -26.33 -21.68
N ILE A 64 -7.03 -25.16 -22.19
CA ILE A 64 -7.31 -23.87 -21.58
C ILE A 64 -8.27 -23.11 -22.50
N ALA A 65 -9.42 -22.71 -21.99
CA ALA A 65 -10.44 -22.06 -22.77
C ALA A 65 -10.84 -20.68 -22.22
N MET A 66 -11.02 -19.74 -23.13
CA MET A 66 -11.65 -18.47 -22.80
C MET A 66 -13.14 -18.70 -22.52
N ILE A 67 -13.58 -18.47 -21.30
CA ILE A 67 -14.98 -18.74 -20.90
C ILE A 67 -15.98 -17.94 -21.74
N THR A 68 -15.66 -16.70 -22.12
CA THR A 68 -16.47 -15.87 -23.02
C THR A 68 -16.58 -16.40 -24.45
N SER A 69 -15.69 -17.32 -24.84
CA SER A 69 -15.72 -17.95 -26.17
C SER A 69 -16.54 -19.23 -26.20
N LEU A 70 -16.88 -19.77 -25.02
CA LEU A 70 -17.63 -21.01 -24.87
C LEU A 70 -19.15 -20.79 -24.83
N GLY A 71 -19.62 -19.60 -24.47
CA GLY A 71 -21.04 -19.26 -24.40
C GLY A 71 -21.34 -17.96 -25.11
N ARG A 72 -22.21 -18.01 -26.12
CA ARG A 72 -22.85 -16.84 -26.72
C ARG A 72 -24.35 -17.04 -26.62
N GLU A 73 -25.00 -16.17 -25.82
CA GLU A 73 -26.46 -16.20 -25.58
C GLU A 73 -26.98 -17.60 -25.23
N ASP A 74 -27.74 -18.24 -26.11
CA ASP A 74 -28.35 -19.54 -25.85
C ASP A 74 -27.55 -20.74 -26.42
N ASN A 75 -26.35 -20.50 -26.99
CA ASN A 75 -25.54 -21.56 -27.61
C ASN A 75 -24.22 -21.77 -26.85
N ILE A 76 -24.16 -22.84 -26.05
CA ILE A 76 -22.97 -23.23 -25.32
C ILE A 76 -22.18 -24.24 -26.13
N ASN A 77 -20.88 -24.05 -26.26
CA ASN A 77 -20.01 -24.96 -26.96
C ASN A 77 -19.94 -26.30 -26.24
N GLU A 78 -20.21 -27.39 -26.96
CA GLU A 78 -20.21 -28.77 -26.45
C GLU A 78 -18.87 -29.20 -25.83
N LEU A 79 -17.79 -28.48 -26.13
CA LEU A 79 -16.46 -28.73 -25.56
C LEU A 79 -16.48 -28.86 -24.04
N VAL A 80 -17.30 -28.05 -23.35
CA VAL A 80 -17.35 -28.03 -21.88
C VAL A 80 -17.82 -29.35 -21.25
N ARG A 81 -18.46 -30.22 -22.04
CA ARG A 81 -18.97 -31.50 -21.60
C ARG A 81 -17.99 -32.67 -21.73
N ASN A 82 -16.84 -32.40 -22.41
CA ASN A 82 -15.91 -33.49 -22.79
C ASN A 82 -14.81 -33.74 -21.76
N TYR A 83 -14.82 -33.07 -20.60
CA TYR A 83 -13.77 -33.16 -19.62
C TYR A 83 -14.28 -33.76 -18.29
N GLY A 84 -13.43 -34.54 -17.67
CA GLY A 84 -13.70 -35.12 -16.36
C GLY A 84 -13.38 -34.19 -15.20
N MET A 85 -12.53 -33.15 -15.45
CA MET A 85 -12.16 -32.12 -14.50
C MET A 85 -12.28 -30.74 -15.14
N VAL A 86 -12.86 -29.79 -14.43
CA VAL A 86 -12.91 -28.38 -14.83
C VAL A 86 -12.33 -27.51 -13.71
N ILE A 87 -11.42 -26.63 -14.05
CA ILE A 87 -10.84 -25.63 -13.15
C ILE A 87 -11.26 -24.25 -13.63
N VAL A 88 -11.86 -23.46 -12.75
CA VAL A 88 -12.29 -22.08 -13.05
C VAL A 88 -11.35 -21.11 -12.34
N ASP A 89 -10.49 -20.45 -13.09
CA ASP A 89 -9.60 -19.45 -12.54
C ASP A 89 -10.31 -18.10 -12.40
N GLU A 90 -9.94 -17.34 -11.35
CA GLU A 90 -10.60 -16.10 -10.92
C GLU A 90 -12.13 -16.27 -10.85
N CYS A 91 -12.55 -17.32 -10.19
CA CYS A 91 -13.96 -17.76 -10.13
C CYS A 91 -14.91 -16.72 -9.52
N HIS A 92 -14.39 -15.64 -8.91
CA HIS A 92 -15.22 -14.51 -8.48
C HIS A 92 -15.93 -13.80 -9.65
N HIS A 93 -15.50 -14.01 -10.90
CA HIS A 93 -16.21 -13.57 -12.10
C HIS A 93 -17.38 -14.50 -12.50
N SER A 94 -17.51 -15.70 -11.91
CA SER A 94 -18.50 -16.69 -12.30
C SER A 94 -19.96 -16.26 -12.11
N ALA A 95 -20.22 -15.23 -11.34
CA ALA A 95 -21.55 -14.67 -11.16
C ALA A 95 -22.11 -13.92 -12.40
N ALA A 96 -21.28 -13.65 -13.42
CA ALA A 96 -21.76 -13.10 -14.70
C ALA A 96 -22.61 -14.13 -15.45
N VAL A 97 -23.68 -13.67 -16.12
CA VAL A 97 -24.67 -14.55 -16.78
C VAL A 97 -24.01 -15.50 -17.79
N THR A 98 -23.08 -15.04 -18.58
CA THR A 98 -22.37 -15.88 -19.57
C THR A 98 -21.57 -16.99 -18.89
N HIS A 99 -20.89 -16.67 -17.77
CA HIS A 99 -20.11 -17.66 -17.01
C HIS A 99 -21.02 -18.70 -16.34
N GLU A 100 -22.14 -18.23 -15.79
CA GLU A 100 -23.14 -19.11 -15.19
C GLU A 100 -23.69 -20.13 -16.19
N ASN A 101 -24.05 -19.67 -17.40
CA ASN A 101 -24.56 -20.55 -18.45
C ASN A 101 -23.54 -21.62 -18.87
N VAL A 102 -22.27 -21.25 -19.01
CA VAL A 102 -21.19 -22.21 -19.30
C VAL A 102 -21.04 -23.21 -18.17
N LEU A 103 -21.01 -22.78 -16.90
CA LEU A 103 -20.84 -23.67 -15.75
C LEU A 103 -22.02 -24.63 -15.55
N ARG A 104 -23.24 -24.21 -15.86
CA ARG A 104 -24.43 -25.08 -15.84
C ARG A 104 -24.36 -26.22 -16.87
N ALA A 105 -23.63 -26.03 -17.98
CA ALA A 105 -23.49 -27.06 -19.01
C ALA A 105 -22.33 -28.02 -18.75
N VAL A 106 -21.46 -27.73 -17.78
CA VAL A 106 -20.34 -28.60 -17.39
C VAL A 106 -20.86 -29.89 -16.79
N THR A 107 -20.43 -31.06 -17.32
CA THR A 107 -20.77 -32.40 -16.84
C THR A 107 -19.60 -33.06 -16.15
N ALA A 108 -18.52 -32.36 -15.90
CA ALA A 108 -17.33 -32.89 -15.25
C ALA A 108 -17.60 -33.45 -13.86
N ARG A 109 -16.95 -34.57 -13.52
CA ARG A 109 -17.00 -35.15 -12.18
C ARG A 109 -16.45 -34.25 -11.10
N SER A 110 -15.45 -33.45 -11.44
CA SER A 110 -14.77 -32.55 -10.50
C SER A 110 -14.72 -31.13 -11.07
N VAL A 111 -15.25 -30.17 -10.32
CA VAL A 111 -15.19 -28.74 -10.66
C VAL A 111 -14.54 -27.99 -9.51
N TYR A 112 -13.50 -27.23 -9.80
CA TYR A 112 -12.76 -26.45 -8.83
C TYR A 112 -12.76 -24.97 -9.22
N GLY A 113 -13.14 -24.09 -8.28
CA GLY A 113 -12.97 -22.65 -8.42
C GLY A 113 -11.74 -22.19 -7.66
N MET A 114 -10.94 -21.33 -8.28
CA MET A 114 -9.80 -20.65 -7.65
C MET A 114 -9.99 -19.14 -7.73
N SER A 115 -9.73 -18.45 -6.64
CA SER A 115 -9.75 -16.98 -6.60
C SER A 115 -8.94 -16.47 -5.43
N ALA A 116 -8.24 -15.36 -5.63
CA ALA A 116 -7.59 -14.63 -4.56
C ALA A 116 -8.60 -13.88 -3.67
N THR A 117 -9.75 -13.48 -4.23
CA THR A 117 -10.79 -12.69 -3.56
C THR A 117 -12.14 -13.38 -3.71
N ILE A 118 -12.73 -13.77 -2.59
CA ILE A 118 -14.05 -14.45 -2.57
C ILE A 118 -15.17 -13.43 -2.29
N GLN A 119 -14.90 -12.41 -1.46
CA GLN A 119 -15.90 -11.40 -1.12
C GLN A 119 -16.06 -10.38 -2.24
N ARG A 120 -17.29 -10.28 -2.75
CA ARG A 120 -17.69 -9.30 -3.77
C ARG A 120 -18.45 -8.15 -3.12
N GLY A 121 -18.20 -6.94 -3.61
CA GLY A 121 -18.93 -5.75 -3.16
C GLY A 121 -20.44 -5.78 -3.48
N ASP A 122 -20.84 -6.59 -4.48
CA ASP A 122 -22.22 -6.74 -4.92
C ASP A 122 -22.98 -7.90 -4.23
N ARG A 123 -22.38 -8.57 -3.24
CA ARG A 123 -22.95 -9.70 -2.47
C ARG A 123 -23.34 -10.92 -3.34
N GLN A 124 -22.76 -11.09 -4.52
CA GLN A 124 -22.99 -12.26 -5.39
C GLN A 124 -22.06 -13.44 -5.10
N ASP A 125 -21.29 -13.40 -4.03
CA ASP A 125 -20.47 -14.49 -3.52
C ASP A 125 -21.30 -15.78 -3.26
N LYS A 126 -22.53 -15.65 -2.77
CA LYS A 126 -23.44 -16.79 -2.60
C LYS A 126 -23.73 -17.53 -3.91
N LYS A 127 -23.92 -16.80 -5.00
CA LYS A 127 -24.19 -17.38 -6.32
C LYS A 127 -23.01 -18.19 -6.83
N MET A 128 -21.79 -17.67 -6.67
CA MET A 128 -20.55 -18.37 -6.98
C MET A 128 -20.41 -19.67 -6.18
N LEU A 129 -20.67 -19.63 -4.87
CA LEU A 129 -20.61 -20.80 -3.99
C LEU A 129 -21.69 -21.86 -4.33
N MET A 130 -22.85 -21.43 -4.82
CA MET A 130 -23.89 -22.36 -5.29
C MET A 130 -23.46 -23.11 -6.57
N GLN A 131 -22.66 -22.48 -7.42
CA GLN A 131 -22.19 -23.09 -8.68
C GLN A 131 -20.95 -23.98 -8.50
N LEU A 132 -20.01 -23.57 -7.66
CA LEU A 132 -18.70 -24.20 -7.52
C LEU A 132 -18.55 -24.99 -6.21
N GLY A 133 -19.55 -24.91 -5.32
CA GLY A 133 -19.51 -25.56 -4.01
C GLY A 133 -18.81 -24.73 -2.93
N PRO A 134 -18.74 -25.27 -1.69
CA PRO A 134 -18.17 -24.57 -0.56
C PRO A 134 -16.64 -24.45 -0.67
N ILE A 135 -16.10 -23.47 0.04
CA ILE A 135 -14.64 -23.28 0.15
C ILE A 135 -14.03 -24.52 0.80
N ARG A 136 -13.17 -25.24 0.08
CA ARG A 136 -12.48 -26.44 0.54
C ARG A 136 -11.11 -26.15 1.15
N HIS A 137 -10.44 -25.16 0.64
CA HIS A 137 -9.11 -24.75 1.12
C HIS A 137 -8.99 -23.24 1.06
N ARG A 138 -8.35 -22.66 2.08
CA ARG A 138 -8.03 -21.24 2.11
C ARG A 138 -6.56 -21.09 2.45
N TYR A 139 -5.81 -20.46 1.57
CA TYR A 139 -4.42 -20.13 1.78
C TYR A 139 -4.30 -18.61 1.93
N THR A 140 -4.11 -18.16 3.15
CA THR A 140 -4.11 -16.73 3.46
C THR A 140 -2.77 -16.09 3.11
N ALA A 141 -2.77 -14.79 2.79
CA ALA A 141 -1.55 -14.03 2.56
C ALA A 141 -0.63 -14.08 3.79
N LYS A 142 -1.19 -14.13 5.00
CA LYS A 142 -0.45 -14.28 6.26
C LYS A 142 0.28 -15.63 6.35
N GLU A 143 -0.38 -16.74 6.01
CA GLU A 143 0.25 -18.07 5.99
C GLU A 143 1.36 -18.15 4.94
N ARG A 144 1.15 -17.49 3.80
CA ARG A 144 2.16 -17.38 2.75
C ARG A 144 3.39 -16.61 3.24
N ALA A 145 3.18 -15.44 3.85
CA ALA A 145 4.25 -14.63 4.43
C ALA A 145 5.09 -15.41 5.44
N GLN A 146 4.43 -16.14 6.34
CA GLN A 146 5.09 -16.98 7.33
C GLN A 146 5.95 -18.09 6.71
N LYS A 147 5.46 -18.72 5.62
CA LYS A 147 6.22 -19.76 4.91
C LYS A 147 7.40 -19.21 4.11
N GLN A 148 7.26 -18.01 3.55
CA GLN A 148 8.32 -17.36 2.77
C GLN A 148 9.43 -16.78 3.64
N GLY A 149 9.17 -16.50 4.92
CA GLY A 149 10.13 -15.90 5.84
C GLY A 149 10.53 -14.46 5.51
N ILE A 150 9.74 -13.76 4.65
CA ILE A 150 9.95 -12.36 4.30
C ILE A 150 9.03 -11.45 5.12
N GLY A 151 9.54 -10.29 5.54
CA GLY A 151 8.75 -9.28 6.23
C GLY A 151 7.74 -8.60 5.32
N HIS A 152 6.56 -8.25 5.84
CA HIS A 152 5.54 -7.52 5.11
C HIS A 152 5.17 -6.24 5.87
N TYR A 153 5.51 -5.07 5.33
CA TYR A 153 5.42 -3.80 6.03
C TYR A 153 4.60 -2.78 5.27
N VAL A 154 3.83 -1.96 6.00
CA VAL A 154 3.17 -0.76 5.48
C VAL A 154 3.72 0.44 6.19
N TYR A 155 4.20 1.41 5.43
CA TYR A 155 4.68 2.69 5.92
C TYR A 155 3.68 3.79 5.55
N PRO A 156 2.89 4.26 6.51
CA PRO A 156 2.01 5.43 6.34
C PRO A 156 2.84 6.68 6.01
N ARG A 157 2.46 7.38 4.95
CA ARG A 157 3.11 8.63 4.49
C ARG A 157 2.09 9.76 4.53
N PHE A 158 2.13 10.58 5.55
CA PHE A 158 1.21 11.71 5.67
C PHE A 158 1.52 12.78 4.63
N THR A 159 0.48 13.27 3.94
CA THR A 159 0.62 14.28 2.89
C THR A 159 0.10 15.64 3.38
N LYS A 160 0.54 16.70 2.71
CA LYS A 160 0.09 18.08 2.94
C LYS A 160 -1.11 18.45 2.05
N LEU A 161 -1.86 17.45 1.54
CA LEU A 161 -3.02 17.72 0.69
C LEU A 161 -4.15 18.32 1.52
N VAL A 162 -4.58 19.52 1.14
CA VAL A 162 -5.71 20.23 1.75
C VAL A 162 -6.76 20.49 0.67
N ASP A 163 -8.02 20.30 0.98
CA ASP A 163 -9.14 20.72 0.14
C ASP A 163 -9.54 22.15 0.48
N LEU A 164 -9.09 23.11 -0.31
CA LEU A 164 -9.37 24.54 -0.11
C LEU A 164 -10.83 24.91 -0.36
N ASN A 165 -11.61 24.06 -1.01
CA ASN A 165 -13.02 24.27 -1.30
C ASN A 165 -13.85 23.05 -0.84
N PRO A 166 -13.95 22.81 0.46
CA PRO A 166 -14.74 21.70 0.98
C PRO A 166 -16.22 21.98 0.74
N SER A 167 -16.83 21.32 -0.24
CA SER A 167 -18.27 21.35 -0.47
C SER A 167 -18.89 20.01 -0.12
N GLU A 168 -20.08 20.05 0.51
CA GLU A 168 -20.86 18.83 0.69
C GLU A 168 -21.24 18.23 -0.67
N GLY A 169 -21.14 16.90 -0.80
CA GLY A 169 -21.56 16.19 -2.02
C GLY A 169 -20.50 15.99 -3.10
N LYS A 170 -19.22 16.27 -2.82
CA LYS A 170 -18.14 15.93 -3.77
C LYS A 170 -18.14 14.43 -4.11
N ASN A 171 -18.02 14.14 -5.40
CA ASN A 171 -17.86 12.78 -5.90
C ASN A 171 -16.41 12.28 -5.66
N PRO A 172 -16.20 10.96 -5.59
CA PRO A 172 -14.85 10.40 -5.48
C PRO A 172 -13.87 10.88 -6.55
N SER A 173 -14.36 11.18 -7.77
CA SER A 173 -13.57 11.73 -8.88
C SER A 173 -12.98 13.11 -8.57
N ASP A 174 -13.66 13.94 -7.78
CA ASP A 174 -13.19 15.28 -7.45
C ASP A 174 -11.98 15.20 -6.49
N TYR A 175 -12.04 14.30 -5.50
CA TYR A 175 -10.89 14.02 -4.63
C TYR A 175 -9.70 13.44 -5.40
N TYR A 176 -9.93 12.58 -6.38
CA TYR A 176 -8.84 12.05 -7.21
C TYR A 176 -8.20 13.15 -8.08
N ARG A 177 -9.01 14.10 -8.59
CA ARG A 177 -8.48 15.26 -9.32
C ARG A 177 -7.62 16.14 -8.41
N LEU A 178 -8.05 16.38 -7.17
CA LEU A 178 -7.28 17.11 -6.18
C LEU A 178 -5.90 16.46 -5.93
N ILE A 179 -5.86 15.14 -5.79
CA ILE A 179 -4.62 14.37 -5.65
C ILE A 179 -3.70 14.56 -6.87
N MET A 180 -4.23 14.41 -8.09
CA MET A 180 -3.44 14.55 -9.32
C MET A 180 -2.83 15.93 -9.51
N GLN A 181 -3.55 16.97 -9.05
CA GLN A 181 -3.14 18.37 -9.18
C GLN A 181 -2.15 18.82 -8.10
N SER A 182 -2.05 18.11 -6.98
CA SER A 182 -1.16 18.46 -5.87
C SER A 182 0.30 18.21 -6.22
N GLU A 183 1.06 19.26 -6.54
CA GLU A 183 2.49 19.14 -6.83
C GLU A 183 3.28 18.60 -5.63
N LEU A 184 3.05 19.15 -4.43
CA LEU A 184 3.74 18.72 -3.20
C LEU A 184 3.56 17.23 -2.93
N ARG A 185 2.34 16.74 -3.12
CA ARG A 185 2.04 15.30 -2.93
C ARG A 185 2.73 14.43 -3.99
N ASN A 186 2.72 14.89 -5.24
CA ASN A 186 3.39 14.17 -6.34
C ASN A 186 4.91 14.17 -6.14
N MET A 187 5.50 15.29 -5.71
CA MET A 187 6.92 15.38 -5.37
C MET A 187 7.29 14.43 -4.22
N GLN A 188 6.43 14.28 -3.20
CA GLN A 188 6.64 13.32 -2.12
C GLN A 188 6.67 11.88 -2.65
N VAL A 189 5.73 11.50 -3.51
CA VAL A 189 5.72 10.16 -4.16
C VAL A 189 7.00 9.94 -4.97
N VAL A 190 7.42 10.92 -5.73
CA VAL A 190 8.64 10.86 -6.55
C VAL A 190 9.89 10.74 -5.67
N SER A 191 10.02 11.55 -4.62
CA SER A 191 11.13 11.47 -3.67
C SER A 191 11.23 10.11 -3.00
N ASP A 192 10.12 9.60 -2.47
CA ASP A 192 10.07 8.26 -1.85
C ASP A 192 10.45 7.15 -2.84
N THR A 193 10.06 7.30 -4.12
CA THR A 193 10.42 6.34 -5.18
C THR A 193 11.92 6.34 -5.46
N ILE A 194 12.52 7.53 -5.58
CA ILE A 194 13.96 7.69 -5.82
C ILE A 194 14.75 7.11 -4.64
N ASP A 195 14.30 7.33 -3.42
CA ASP A 195 14.96 6.79 -2.24
C ASP A 195 14.86 5.25 -2.17
N CYS A 196 13.74 4.68 -2.62
CA CYS A 196 13.64 3.22 -2.79
C CYS A 196 14.68 2.69 -3.77
N VAL A 197 14.85 3.33 -4.93
CA VAL A 197 15.84 2.93 -5.94
C VAL A 197 17.27 3.03 -5.39
N LYS A 198 17.62 4.14 -4.71
CA LYS A 198 18.94 4.30 -4.07
C LYS A 198 19.26 3.19 -3.06
N ARG A 199 18.24 2.60 -2.44
CA ARG A 199 18.35 1.46 -1.51
C ARG A 199 18.33 0.10 -2.21
N GLY A 200 18.42 0.06 -3.54
CA GLY A 200 18.43 -1.16 -4.35
C GLY A 200 17.06 -1.85 -4.45
N ARG A 201 15.96 -1.13 -4.16
CA ARG A 201 14.61 -1.67 -4.26
C ARG A 201 14.04 -1.52 -5.67
N THR A 202 13.01 -2.30 -5.97
CA THR A 202 12.31 -2.27 -7.25
C THR A 202 10.86 -1.78 -7.03
N PRO A 203 10.62 -0.45 -7.07
CA PRO A 203 9.33 0.13 -6.77
C PRO A 203 8.33 0.04 -7.92
N VAL A 204 7.05 -0.16 -7.56
CA VAL A 204 5.89 0.08 -8.43
C VAL A 204 5.02 1.19 -7.85
N ILE A 205 4.74 2.20 -8.66
CA ILE A 205 3.83 3.28 -8.32
C ILE A 205 2.45 2.95 -8.89
N MET A 206 1.47 2.86 -7.99
CA MET A 206 0.10 2.52 -8.34
C MET A 206 -0.77 3.76 -8.40
N THR A 207 -1.37 4.01 -9.55
CA THR A 207 -2.35 5.08 -9.74
C THR A 207 -3.60 4.59 -10.45
N LYS A 208 -4.58 5.47 -10.68
CA LYS A 208 -5.87 5.12 -11.29
C LYS A 208 -6.05 5.77 -12.67
N TYR A 209 -5.48 6.94 -12.91
CA TYR A 209 -5.72 7.75 -14.09
C TYR A 209 -4.48 7.83 -14.98
N LYS A 210 -4.70 7.83 -16.31
CA LYS A 210 -3.62 7.89 -17.30
C LYS A 210 -2.78 9.16 -17.19
N GLU A 211 -3.45 10.29 -17.00
CA GLU A 211 -2.79 11.60 -16.85
C GLU A 211 -1.86 11.63 -15.63
N HIS A 212 -2.31 11.06 -14.50
CA HIS A 212 -1.48 10.97 -13.31
C HIS A 212 -0.31 10.00 -13.48
N ALA A 213 -0.56 8.85 -14.14
CA ALA A 213 0.50 7.90 -14.46
C ALA A 213 1.57 8.53 -15.36
N GLN A 214 1.16 9.26 -16.40
CA GLN A 214 2.06 9.96 -17.29
C GLN A 214 2.86 11.03 -16.56
N LYS A 215 2.19 11.87 -15.74
CA LYS A 215 2.86 12.91 -14.95
C LYS A 215 3.96 12.34 -14.04
N LEU A 216 3.63 11.30 -13.26
CA LEU A 216 4.61 10.65 -12.38
C LEU A 216 5.75 9.99 -13.17
N TYR A 217 5.42 9.37 -14.31
CA TYR A 217 6.42 8.79 -15.22
C TYR A 217 7.40 9.87 -15.73
N ASP A 218 6.89 11.01 -16.19
CA ASP A 218 7.71 12.11 -16.71
C ASP A 218 8.62 12.70 -15.61
N MET A 219 8.09 12.82 -14.37
CA MET A 219 8.87 13.31 -13.23
C MET A 219 9.98 12.35 -12.79
N LEU A 220 9.88 11.07 -13.12
CA LEU A 220 10.84 10.03 -12.73
C LEU A 220 11.87 9.70 -13.82
N GLN A 221 11.81 10.35 -14.98
CA GLN A 221 12.80 10.11 -16.04
C GLN A 221 14.22 10.45 -15.55
N GLY A 222 15.15 9.52 -15.79
CA GLY A 222 16.52 9.64 -15.34
C GLY A 222 16.79 9.30 -13.86
N SER A 223 15.76 8.88 -13.11
CA SER A 223 15.90 8.50 -11.69
C SER A 223 16.26 7.03 -11.48
N ALA A 224 16.25 6.22 -12.53
CA ALA A 224 16.68 4.83 -12.56
C ALA A 224 17.21 4.47 -13.95
N ASP A 225 17.90 3.33 -14.09
CA ASP A 225 18.37 2.84 -15.40
C ASP A 225 17.19 2.60 -16.35
N HIS A 226 16.07 2.12 -15.79
CA HIS A 226 14.85 1.86 -16.54
C HIS A 226 13.61 2.38 -15.81
N VAL A 227 12.82 3.19 -16.50
CA VAL A 227 11.50 3.65 -16.03
C VAL A 227 10.45 3.16 -17.01
N PHE A 228 9.51 2.33 -16.54
CA PHE A 228 8.45 1.75 -17.36
C PHE A 228 7.08 2.33 -17.02
N LEU A 229 6.22 2.43 -18.04
CA LEU A 229 4.85 2.91 -17.89
C LEU A 229 3.85 1.88 -18.44
N LEU A 230 3.03 1.31 -17.53
CA LEU A 230 1.92 0.42 -17.87
C LEU A 230 0.57 1.13 -17.72
N GLN A 231 0.00 1.57 -18.83
CA GLN A 231 -1.29 2.26 -18.86
C GLN A 231 -2.19 1.77 -20.00
N GLY A 232 -3.48 2.13 -19.98
CA GLY A 232 -4.43 1.80 -21.02
C GLY A 232 -4.20 2.58 -22.33
N GLY A 233 -4.80 2.06 -23.42
CA GLY A 233 -4.65 2.63 -24.75
C GLY A 233 -3.52 2.03 -25.56
N LYS A 234 -2.64 1.24 -24.95
CA LYS A 234 -1.62 0.46 -25.65
C LYS A 234 -2.21 -0.89 -26.11
N SER A 235 -1.83 -1.33 -27.29
CA SER A 235 -2.21 -2.64 -27.82
C SER A 235 -1.66 -3.78 -26.96
N LEU A 236 -2.22 -4.99 -27.12
CA LEU A 236 -1.68 -6.19 -26.45
C LEU A 236 -0.20 -6.42 -26.79
N LYS A 237 0.20 -6.13 -28.05
CA LYS A 237 1.59 -6.27 -28.51
C LYS A 237 2.52 -5.31 -27.80
N GLU A 238 2.14 -4.05 -27.66
CA GLU A 238 2.95 -3.04 -26.96
C GLU A 238 3.11 -3.36 -25.46
N ARG A 239 2.05 -3.87 -24.82
CA ARG A 239 2.13 -4.31 -23.42
C ARG A 239 3.01 -5.53 -23.26
N SER A 240 2.97 -6.49 -24.19
CA SER A 240 3.88 -7.65 -24.22
C SER A 240 5.33 -7.20 -24.38
N ALA A 241 5.59 -6.27 -25.30
CA ALA A 241 6.93 -5.72 -25.53
C ALA A 241 7.51 -5.04 -24.28
N ILE A 242 6.70 -4.26 -23.55
CA ILE A 242 7.15 -3.65 -22.28
C ILE A 242 7.51 -4.75 -21.26
N ARG A 243 6.70 -5.80 -21.15
CA ARG A 243 6.99 -6.91 -20.21
C ARG A 243 8.24 -7.69 -20.59
N GLU A 244 8.46 -7.90 -21.89
CA GLU A 244 9.68 -8.53 -22.40
C GLU A 244 10.91 -7.66 -22.12
N GLN A 245 10.81 -6.33 -22.32
CA GLN A 245 11.86 -5.40 -21.94
C GLN A 245 12.14 -5.44 -20.43
N MET A 246 11.10 -5.42 -19.58
CA MET A 246 11.26 -5.54 -18.13
C MET A 246 11.94 -6.86 -17.74
N ALA A 247 11.57 -7.97 -18.40
CA ALA A 247 12.14 -9.28 -18.13
C ALA A 247 13.62 -9.40 -18.57
N ALA A 248 14.03 -8.60 -19.55
CA ALA A 248 15.40 -8.58 -20.06
C ALA A 248 16.34 -7.67 -19.24
N VAL A 249 15.82 -6.85 -18.31
CA VAL A 249 16.64 -5.98 -17.45
C VAL A 249 17.51 -6.83 -16.54
N ARG A 250 18.78 -6.51 -16.48
CA ARG A 250 19.76 -7.21 -15.65
C ARG A 250 19.47 -7.01 -14.16
N ALA A 251 19.95 -7.92 -13.33
CA ALA A 251 19.71 -7.86 -11.88
C ALA A 251 20.40 -6.66 -11.21
N ASP A 252 21.49 -6.17 -11.76
CA ASP A 252 22.29 -5.05 -11.29
C ASP A 252 21.72 -3.66 -11.75
N GLU A 253 20.80 -3.63 -12.70
CA GLU A 253 20.17 -2.40 -13.19
C GLU A 253 18.93 -2.06 -12.37
N SER A 254 18.71 -0.80 -12.10
CA SER A 254 17.56 -0.29 -11.34
C SER A 254 16.31 -0.13 -12.20
N ILE A 255 15.14 -0.38 -11.60
CA ILE A 255 13.84 -0.30 -12.28
C ILE A 255 12.83 0.48 -11.45
N ILE A 256 12.09 1.34 -12.12
CA ILE A 256 10.85 1.96 -11.63
C ILE A 256 9.71 1.55 -12.56
N LEU A 257 8.61 1.09 -11.99
CA LEU A 257 7.38 0.82 -12.72
C LEU A 257 6.28 1.82 -12.31
N VAL A 258 5.75 2.58 -13.23
CA VAL A 258 4.54 3.38 -13.04
C VAL A 258 3.38 2.67 -13.70
N ALA A 259 2.29 2.41 -12.97
CA ALA A 259 1.21 1.61 -13.50
C ALA A 259 -0.18 2.04 -13.04
N ILE A 260 -1.16 1.88 -13.91
CA ILE A 260 -2.57 1.93 -13.53
C ILE A 260 -2.96 0.57 -12.96
N GLY A 261 -3.61 0.57 -11.77
CA GLY A 261 -3.86 -0.61 -10.96
C GLY A 261 -4.43 -1.81 -11.71
N GLN A 262 -5.34 -1.60 -12.67
CA GLN A 262 -5.92 -2.70 -13.46
C GLN A 262 -4.88 -3.46 -14.33
N TYR A 263 -3.74 -2.86 -14.67
CA TYR A 263 -2.69 -3.48 -15.52
C TYR A 263 -1.60 -4.20 -14.70
N VAL A 264 -1.53 -3.93 -13.41
CA VAL A 264 -0.73 -4.69 -12.43
C VAL A 264 -1.62 -5.68 -11.66
N GLY A 265 -2.93 -5.67 -11.94
CA GLY A 265 -3.91 -6.59 -11.38
C GLY A 265 -3.76 -8.02 -11.92
N GLU A 266 -4.83 -8.55 -12.50
CA GLU A 266 -4.90 -9.92 -12.98
C GLU A 266 -3.90 -10.20 -14.12
N GLY A 267 -3.19 -11.33 -14.01
CA GLY A 267 -2.24 -11.79 -15.03
C GLY A 267 -0.86 -11.12 -15.02
N PHE A 268 -0.62 -10.02 -14.31
CA PHE A 268 0.71 -9.41 -14.23
C PHE A 268 1.65 -10.22 -13.31
N ASN A 269 2.81 -10.60 -13.83
CA ASN A 269 3.82 -11.37 -13.10
C ASN A 269 5.21 -10.77 -13.28
N TYR A 270 5.70 -10.04 -12.26
CA TYR A 270 7.08 -9.55 -12.18
C TYR A 270 7.62 -9.72 -10.75
N PRO A 271 8.23 -10.86 -10.41
CA PRO A 271 8.61 -11.22 -9.05
C PRO A 271 9.61 -10.30 -8.37
N ARG A 272 10.42 -9.56 -9.15
CA ARG A 272 11.43 -8.63 -8.65
C ARG A 272 10.82 -7.45 -7.86
N LEU A 273 9.54 -7.08 -8.08
CA LEU A 273 8.88 -6.01 -7.34
C LEU A 273 8.85 -6.31 -5.85
N ASP A 274 9.34 -5.40 -5.05
CA ASP A 274 9.40 -5.50 -3.59
C ASP A 274 8.77 -4.31 -2.86
N THR A 275 8.53 -3.21 -3.56
CA THR A 275 7.97 -1.98 -2.99
C THR A 275 6.80 -1.47 -3.82
N MET A 276 5.72 -1.09 -3.17
CA MET A 276 4.55 -0.49 -3.78
C MET A 276 4.28 0.89 -3.18
N LEU A 277 4.11 1.89 -4.03
CA LEU A 277 3.71 3.23 -3.63
C LEU A 277 2.26 3.47 -4.09
N LEU A 278 1.33 3.62 -3.16
CA LEU A 278 -0.08 3.87 -3.46
C LEU A 278 -0.33 5.35 -3.73
N ALA A 279 0.13 5.85 -4.89
CA ALA A 279 -0.03 7.24 -5.28
C ALA A 279 -1.50 7.68 -5.41
N MET A 280 -2.41 6.73 -5.60
CA MET A 280 -3.85 6.96 -5.59
C MET A 280 -4.51 6.01 -4.58
N PRO A 281 -5.37 6.51 -3.66
CA PRO A 281 -5.97 5.68 -2.63
C PRO A 281 -6.93 4.63 -3.22
N ILE A 282 -6.84 3.42 -2.71
CA ILE A 282 -7.72 2.29 -3.02
C ILE A 282 -8.74 2.16 -1.89
N SER A 283 -10.03 2.00 -2.22
CA SER A 283 -11.10 1.93 -1.22
C SER A 283 -11.59 0.51 -0.91
N LEU A 284 -11.34 -0.45 -1.81
CA LEU A 284 -11.82 -1.83 -1.67
C LEU A 284 -10.74 -2.74 -1.07
N GLU A 285 -11.08 -3.47 -0.01
CA GLU A 285 -10.18 -4.41 0.67
C GLU A 285 -9.59 -5.46 -0.29
N GLY A 286 -10.42 -6.04 -1.16
CA GLY A 286 -9.98 -7.03 -2.14
C GLY A 286 -8.93 -6.53 -3.12
N ASN A 287 -9.00 -5.27 -3.52
CA ASN A 287 -7.99 -4.67 -4.39
C ASN A 287 -6.64 -4.51 -3.66
N VAL A 288 -6.66 -4.18 -2.36
CA VAL A 288 -5.44 -4.10 -1.54
C VAL A 288 -4.78 -5.47 -1.46
N GLU A 289 -5.55 -6.52 -1.18
CA GLU A 289 -5.06 -7.91 -1.10
C GLU A 289 -4.46 -8.37 -2.44
N GLN A 290 -5.16 -8.09 -3.56
CA GLN A 290 -4.71 -8.44 -4.90
C GLN A 290 -3.40 -7.75 -5.28
N HIS A 291 -3.29 -6.44 -5.03
CA HIS A 291 -2.08 -5.68 -5.35
C HIS A 291 -0.91 -6.05 -4.43
N ALA A 292 -1.13 -6.17 -3.12
CA ALA A 292 -0.13 -6.64 -2.17
C ALA A 292 0.40 -8.04 -2.53
N GLY A 293 -0.48 -8.94 -3.00
CA GLY A 293 -0.11 -10.27 -3.48
C GLY A 293 0.90 -10.28 -4.64
N ARG A 294 1.04 -9.17 -5.38
CA ARG A 294 2.06 -9.04 -6.45
C ARG A 294 3.46 -8.83 -5.89
N LEU A 295 3.56 -8.18 -4.72
CA LEU A 295 4.85 -8.04 -4.02
C LEU A 295 5.28 -9.35 -3.35
N ASN A 296 4.35 -10.22 -2.99
CA ASN A 296 4.61 -11.45 -2.24
C ASN A 296 5.07 -12.62 -3.14
N ARG A 297 5.69 -12.35 -4.28
CA ARG A 297 6.24 -13.37 -5.16
C ARG A 297 7.69 -13.63 -4.81
N ASP A 298 8.09 -14.90 -4.89
CA ASP A 298 9.45 -15.31 -4.59
C ASP A 298 10.41 -14.75 -5.64
N TYR A 299 11.46 -14.11 -5.16
CA TYR A 299 12.58 -13.62 -5.95
C TYR A 299 13.84 -13.70 -5.10
N GLU A 300 14.91 -14.19 -5.69
CA GLU A 300 16.18 -14.35 -5.00
C GLU A 300 16.70 -13.02 -4.47
N GLY A 301 17.08 -12.99 -3.20
CA GLY A 301 17.54 -11.77 -2.52
C GLY A 301 16.45 -10.85 -1.97
N LYS A 302 15.15 -11.12 -2.20
CA LYS A 302 14.07 -10.33 -1.61
C LYS A 302 13.97 -10.57 -0.10
N LYS A 303 14.14 -9.51 0.69
CA LYS A 303 14.13 -9.57 2.17
C LYS A 303 12.74 -9.27 2.75
N ASP A 304 12.01 -8.38 2.10
CA ASP A 304 10.70 -7.90 2.54
C ASP A 304 9.86 -7.37 1.38
N ALA A 305 8.57 -7.15 1.65
CA ALA A 305 7.61 -6.50 0.77
C ALA A 305 7.06 -5.26 1.48
N ILE A 306 7.19 -4.09 0.86
CA ILE A 306 6.87 -2.80 1.46
C ILE A 306 5.77 -2.10 0.69
N ILE A 307 4.83 -1.50 1.43
CA ILE A 307 3.80 -0.61 0.88
C ILE A 307 3.96 0.77 1.51
N PHE A 308 4.18 1.81 0.69
CA PHE A 308 4.01 3.19 1.08
C PHE A 308 2.57 3.60 0.83
N ASP A 309 1.84 3.93 1.90
CA ASP A 309 0.44 4.36 1.83
C ASP A 309 0.34 5.86 2.14
N TYR A 310 0.01 6.65 1.11
CA TYR A 310 -0.11 8.11 1.24
C TYR A 310 -1.46 8.49 1.86
N ILE A 311 -1.38 9.17 3.00
CA ILE A 311 -2.52 9.51 3.84
C ILE A 311 -2.81 11.00 3.72
N ASP A 312 -3.91 11.31 3.07
CA ASP A 312 -4.41 12.67 2.88
C ASP A 312 -5.34 13.03 4.05
N GLN A 313 -4.75 13.21 5.24
CA GLN A 313 -5.48 13.32 6.52
C GLN A 313 -6.39 14.54 6.63
N HIS A 314 -6.04 15.64 5.94
CA HIS A 314 -6.82 16.88 5.95
C HIS A 314 -8.04 16.83 5.02
N VAL A 315 -8.25 15.72 4.31
CA VAL A 315 -9.41 15.46 3.46
C VAL A 315 -10.23 14.32 4.07
N PRO A 316 -11.36 14.59 4.77
CA PRO A 316 -12.07 13.58 5.56
C PRO A 316 -12.51 12.33 4.78
N ALA A 317 -12.86 12.50 3.49
CA ALA A 317 -13.21 11.37 2.62
C ALA A 317 -12.03 10.43 2.38
N LEU A 318 -10.84 10.98 2.12
CA LEU A 318 -9.60 10.21 1.88
C LEU A 318 -9.08 9.57 3.16
N LYS A 319 -9.19 10.27 4.31
CA LYS A 319 -8.89 9.74 5.64
C LYS A 319 -9.74 8.49 5.94
N ARG A 320 -11.07 8.53 5.66
CA ARG A 320 -11.93 7.34 5.80
C ARG A 320 -11.49 6.15 4.93
N MET A 321 -10.99 6.41 3.72
CA MET A 321 -10.46 5.36 2.84
C MET A 321 -9.20 4.71 3.45
N TYR A 322 -8.34 5.47 4.10
CA TYR A 322 -7.17 4.94 4.81
C TYR A 322 -7.57 3.96 5.92
N TYR A 323 -8.53 4.31 6.78
CA TYR A 323 -8.99 3.39 7.84
C TYR A 323 -9.56 2.07 7.30
N LYS A 324 -10.15 2.07 6.10
CA LYS A 324 -10.57 0.83 5.43
C LYS A 324 -9.34 0.00 5.02
N ARG A 325 -8.30 0.65 4.48
CA ARG A 325 -7.04 -0.04 4.09
C ARG A 325 -6.30 -0.62 5.30
N LEU A 326 -6.28 0.08 6.42
CA LEU A 326 -5.68 -0.44 7.67
C LEU A 326 -6.24 -1.79 8.07
N ARG A 327 -7.56 -1.98 7.96
CA ARG A 327 -8.21 -3.28 8.24
C ARG A 327 -7.77 -4.34 7.24
N ALA A 328 -7.66 -3.98 5.97
CA ALA A 328 -7.19 -4.89 4.93
C ALA A 328 -5.73 -5.31 5.18
N TYR A 329 -4.82 -4.39 5.51
CA TYR A 329 -3.42 -4.69 5.82
C TYR A 329 -3.28 -5.69 6.97
N LYS A 330 -3.98 -5.46 8.08
CA LYS A 330 -4.00 -6.41 9.22
C LYS A 330 -4.50 -7.80 8.81
N LYS A 331 -5.55 -7.85 7.99
CA LYS A 331 -6.14 -9.11 7.50
C LYS A 331 -5.18 -9.93 6.65
N ILE A 332 -4.38 -9.28 5.80
CA ILE A 332 -3.40 -9.93 4.93
C ILE A 332 -2.02 -10.13 5.58
N GLY A 333 -1.87 -9.77 6.86
CA GLY A 333 -0.67 -10.02 7.64
C GLY A 333 0.47 -9.01 7.42
N TYR A 334 0.15 -7.82 6.88
CA TYR A 334 1.10 -6.72 6.84
C TYR A 334 1.15 -5.99 8.19
N GLU A 335 2.35 -5.72 8.65
CA GLU A 335 2.61 -4.90 9.82
C GLU A 335 2.59 -3.43 9.42
N VAL A 336 1.78 -2.63 10.11
CA VAL A 336 1.74 -1.18 9.90
C VAL A 336 2.80 -0.56 10.80
N CYS A 337 3.87 -0.09 10.17
CA CYS A 337 5.00 0.51 10.86
C CYS A 337 4.78 2.01 11.03
N SER A 338 4.93 2.49 12.25
CA SER A 338 5.00 3.93 12.54
C SER A 338 6.37 4.52 12.17
N GLU A 339 7.37 3.67 11.92
CA GLU A 339 8.74 4.08 11.61
C GLU A 339 9.06 3.94 10.11
N ILE A 340 9.70 4.96 9.57
CA ILE A 340 10.34 4.93 8.27
C ILE A 340 11.58 4.03 8.35
N ILE A 341 11.87 3.30 7.27
CA ILE A 341 12.87 2.20 7.14
C ILE A 341 14.29 2.57 7.59
N ASP A 342 14.60 3.84 7.79
CA ASP A 342 15.87 4.30 8.32
C ASP A 342 15.71 5.39 9.37
N LYS A 343 16.41 5.21 10.48
CA LYS A 343 16.50 6.19 11.57
C LYS A 343 17.09 7.56 11.17
N GLN A 344 17.46 7.74 9.90
CA GLN A 344 18.18 8.94 9.45
C GLN A 344 17.33 10.01 8.76
N GLU A 345 16.05 9.77 8.36
CA GLU A 345 15.33 10.77 7.53
C GLU A 345 13.83 10.96 7.81
N ILE A 346 13.39 11.10 9.06
CA ILE A 346 12.27 12.01 9.32
C ILE A 346 12.87 13.42 9.48
N THR A 347 13.39 13.98 8.41
CA THR A 347 13.99 15.31 8.51
C THR A 347 12.94 16.39 8.67
N ASN A 348 11.81 16.29 7.94
CA ASN A 348 10.76 17.31 7.98
C ASN A 348 9.39 16.68 7.77
N SER A 349 8.48 16.78 8.74
CA SER A 349 7.12 16.22 8.67
C SER A 349 6.12 17.07 9.42
N ILE A 350 4.85 17.02 9.00
CA ILE A 350 3.73 17.66 9.72
C ILE A 350 2.86 16.56 10.32
N PHE A 351 2.49 16.75 11.58
CA PHE A 351 1.71 15.84 12.40
C PHE A 351 0.43 16.51 12.90
N ASP A 352 -0.61 15.73 13.09
CA ASP A 352 -1.85 16.11 13.77
C ASP A 352 -1.88 15.61 15.22
N SER A 353 -2.95 15.94 15.93
CA SER A 353 -3.17 15.55 17.33
C SER A 353 -3.17 14.05 17.59
N GLN A 354 -3.39 13.22 16.55
CA GLN A 354 -3.45 11.75 16.68
C GLN A 354 -2.14 11.04 16.33
N SER A 355 -1.27 11.69 15.55
CA SER A 355 -0.08 11.05 14.98
C SER A 355 1.26 11.53 15.53
N TYR A 356 1.29 12.65 16.27
CA TYR A 356 2.55 13.24 16.69
C TYR A 356 3.18 12.55 17.89
N PHE A 357 2.37 12.09 18.86
CA PHE A 357 2.88 11.78 20.20
C PHE A 357 3.85 10.59 20.18
N ASP A 358 3.57 9.53 19.45
CA ASP A 358 4.44 8.35 19.35
C ASP A 358 5.84 8.69 18.80
N ILE A 359 5.90 9.67 17.88
CA ILE A 359 7.15 10.13 17.28
C ILE A 359 7.85 11.14 18.20
N PHE A 360 7.09 12.05 18.79
CA PHE A 360 7.60 13.03 19.73
C PHE A 360 8.21 12.33 20.98
N GLU A 361 7.51 11.36 21.54
CA GLU A 361 8.01 10.53 22.63
C GLU A 361 9.34 9.86 22.29
N LYS A 362 9.45 9.23 21.13
CA LYS A 362 10.69 8.61 20.66
C LYS A 362 11.83 9.61 20.51
N ASP A 363 11.55 10.78 19.95
CA ASP A 363 12.55 11.85 19.80
C ASP A 363 13.05 12.31 21.17
N VAL A 364 12.16 12.51 22.13
CA VAL A 364 12.52 12.89 23.50
C VAL A 364 13.36 11.80 24.17
N ILE A 365 12.92 10.54 24.13
CA ILE A 365 13.64 9.39 24.76
C ILE A 365 15.02 9.16 24.12
N SER A 366 15.16 9.45 22.81
CA SER A 366 16.40 9.27 22.06
C SER A 366 17.40 10.42 22.23
N ALA A 367 17.02 11.49 22.92
CA ALA A 367 17.89 12.65 23.15
C ALA A 367 19.23 12.25 23.80
N ALA A 368 20.30 12.87 23.34
CA ALA A 368 21.67 12.62 23.80
C ALA A 368 22.31 13.82 24.55
N GLY A 369 21.76 15.02 24.39
CA GLY A 369 22.32 16.24 24.98
C GLY A 369 21.31 17.09 25.72
N SER A 370 20.21 17.50 25.08
CA SER A 370 19.24 18.41 25.67
C SER A 370 17.83 18.28 25.10
N VAL A 371 16.84 18.49 25.93
CA VAL A 371 15.42 18.60 25.57
C VAL A 371 14.88 19.91 26.12
N VAL A 372 14.38 20.79 25.25
CA VAL A 372 13.72 22.06 25.62
C VAL A 372 12.29 21.95 25.12
N ILE A 373 11.30 22.09 26.00
CA ILE A 373 9.87 22.06 25.64
C ILE A 373 9.23 23.37 26.10
N SER A 374 8.59 24.05 25.17
CA SER A 374 7.79 25.23 25.41
C SER A 374 6.31 24.88 25.38
N SER A 375 5.63 24.99 26.52
CA SER A 375 4.23 24.60 26.69
C SER A 375 3.53 25.57 27.67
N PRO A 376 2.67 26.47 27.20
CA PRO A 376 2.00 27.44 28.06
C PRO A 376 1.01 26.83 29.04
N SER A 377 0.55 25.63 28.81
CA SER A 377 -0.38 24.89 29.67
C SER A 377 -0.01 23.42 29.76
N PHE A 378 -0.57 22.75 30.76
CA PHE A 378 -0.29 21.36 31.08
C PHE A 378 -1.55 20.51 31.18
N SER A 379 -1.40 19.20 30.95
CA SER A 379 -2.34 18.16 31.35
C SER A 379 -1.64 17.16 32.27
N PHE A 380 -2.38 16.60 33.22
CA PHE A 380 -1.86 15.63 34.18
C PHE A 380 -1.17 14.45 33.52
N LYS A 381 -1.76 13.91 32.46
CA LYS A 381 -1.20 12.77 31.72
C LYS A 381 0.16 13.06 31.10
N LYS A 382 0.32 14.22 30.46
CA LYS A 382 1.57 14.60 29.78
C LYS A 382 2.67 15.00 30.76
N VAL A 383 2.29 15.63 31.87
CA VAL A 383 3.25 15.94 32.95
C VAL A 383 3.80 14.67 33.56
N ASN A 384 2.95 13.71 33.93
CA ASN A 384 3.40 12.43 34.48
C ASN A 384 4.28 11.65 33.51
N TRP A 385 3.95 11.67 32.20
CA TRP A 385 4.81 11.08 31.18
C TRP A 385 6.18 11.73 31.16
N LEU A 386 6.27 13.06 31.11
CA LEU A 386 7.55 13.75 31.06
C LEU A 386 8.36 13.54 32.35
N CYS A 387 7.71 13.49 33.52
CA CYS A 387 8.39 13.17 34.79
C CYS A 387 9.02 11.78 34.74
N ALA A 388 8.32 10.76 34.27
CA ALA A 388 8.83 9.40 34.14
C ALA A 388 10.00 9.31 33.16
N GLU A 389 9.93 9.99 32.02
CA GLU A 389 11.03 9.98 31.02
C GLU A 389 12.23 10.83 31.49
N SER A 390 11.99 11.92 32.22
CA SER A 390 13.07 12.81 32.69
C SER A 390 14.06 12.11 33.65
N GLU A 391 13.62 11.19 34.45
CA GLU A 391 14.50 10.37 35.31
C GLU A 391 15.48 9.55 34.45
N CYS A 392 14.99 8.91 33.40
CA CYS A 392 15.80 8.15 32.46
C CYS A 392 16.78 9.03 31.68
N LEU A 393 16.34 10.22 31.26
CA LEU A 393 17.16 11.18 30.53
C LEU A 393 18.28 11.76 31.36
N GLN A 394 18.03 12.06 32.63
CA GLN A 394 19.06 12.54 33.59
C GLN A 394 20.14 11.49 33.82
N ILE A 395 19.79 10.21 33.94
CA ILE A 395 20.78 9.12 34.07
C ILE A 395 21.71 9.10 32.84
N LYS A 396 21.20 9.48 31.68
CA LYS A 396 21.99 9.61 30.42
C LYS A 396 22.77 10.93 30.32
N GLY A 397 22.63 11.85 31.29
CA GLY A 397 23.26 13.18 31.26
C GLY A 397 22.53 14.19 30.35
N VAL A 398 21.29 13.94 29.97
CA VAL A 398 20.48 14.84 29.13
C VAL A 398 19.81 15.88 30.02
N SER A 399 19.94 17.17 29.68
CA SER A 399 19.23 18.26 30.37
C SER A 399 17.81 18.40 29.84
N VAL A 400 16.82 18.49 30.73
CA VAL A 400 15.42 18.73 30.37
C VAL A 400 14.97 20.08 30.91
N VAL A 401 14.53 20.97 30.01
CA VAL A 401 14.07 22.32 30.31
C VAL A 401 12.63 22.49 29.83
N VAL A 402 11.76 23.04 30.64
CA VAL A 402 10.38 23.38 30.29
C VAL A 402 10.16 24.87 30.45
N LEU A 403 9.73 25.53 29.38
CA LEU A 403 9.30 26.93 29.37
C LEU A 403 7.78 26.97 29.46
N THR A 404 7.23 27.72 30.39
CA THR A 404 5.78 27.79 30.60
C THR A 404 5.29 29.16 31.02
N LEU A 405 3.96 29.35 30.96
CA LEU A 405 3.32 30.57 31.42
C LEU A 405 3.48 30.73 32.93
N ASP A 406 3.73 31.96 33.40
CA ASP A 406 3.78 32.24 34.82
C ASP A 406 2.40 31.97 35.47
N PRO A 407 2.36 31.32 36.65
CA PRO A 407 1.11 31.02 37.32
C PRO A 407 0.23 32.26 37.61
N GLU A 408 0.83 33.43 37.77
CA GLU A 408 0.06 34.68 38.00
C GLU A 408 -0.75 35.11 36.77
N ASP A 409 -0.26 34.78 35.56
CA ASP A 409 -0.95 35.07 34.28
C ASP A 409 -1.91 33.93 33.87
N TYR A 410 -1.97 32.83 34.62
CA TYR A 410 -2.90 31.73 34.36
C TYR A 410 -4.32 32.06 34.85
N PRO A 411 -5.39 31.61 34.14
CA PRO A 411 -6.78 31.81 34.61
C PRO A 411 -6.99 31.33 36.05
N GLU A 412 -7.78 32.07 36.84
CA GLU A 412 -7.96 31.78 38.26
C GLU A 412 -8.45 30.37 38.54
N ASP A 413 -9.36 29.86 37.72
CA ASP A 413 -9.96 28.51 37.83
C ASP A 413 -8.98 27.36 37.59
N GLY A 414 -7.80 27.63 36.98
CA GLY A 414 -6.77 26.62 36.71
C GLY A 414 -5.40 26.92 37.31
N ARG A 415 -5.24 28.04 38.03
CA ARG A 415 -3.94 28.54 38.54
C ARG A 415 -3.26 27.57 39.50
N ASP A 416 -4.00 27.07 40.47
CA ASP A 416 -3.47 26.16 41.48
C ASP A 416 -3.03 24.81 40.86
N GLN A 417 -3.81 24.33 39.89
CA GLN A 417 -3.47 23.11 39.16
C GLN A 417 -2.22 23.32 38.32
N HIS A 418 -2.10 24.47 37.63
CA HIS A 418 -0.91 24.79 36.85
C HIS A 418 0.34 24.89 37.72
N LYS A 419 0.23 25.51 38.90
CA LYS A 419 1.31 25.58 39.88
C LYS A 419 1.70 24.20 40.38
N SER A 420 0.76 23.34 40.71
CA SER A 420 1.00 21.96 41.10
C SER A 420 1.75 21.15 40.04
N HIS A 421 1.42 21.35 38.74
CA HIS A 421 2.14 20.70 37.65
C HIS A 421 3.59 21.17 37.53
N ILE A 422 3.86 22.46 37.76
CA ILE A 422 5.22 23.02 37.80
C ILE A 422 6.02 22.38 38.93
N GLU A 423 5.46 22.34 40.14
CA GLU A 423 6.09 21.73 41.30
C GLU A 423 6.42 20.23 41.05
N HIS A 424 5.49 19.52 40.39
CA HIS A 424 5.71 18.11 40.03
C HIS A 424 6.87 17.93 39.04
N LEU A 425 6.94 18.75 37.99
CA LEU A 425 8.06 18.73 37.04
C LEU A 425 9.41 19.04 37.72
N ILE A 426 9.46 20.04 38.62
CA ILE A 426 10.65 20.40 39.37
C ILE A 426 11.07 19.24 40.29
N SER A 427 10.12 18.57 40.96
CA SER A 427 10.42 17.42 41.83
C SER A 427 11.00 16.23 41.07
N ALA A 428 10.66 16.08 39.78
CA ALA A 428 11.24 15.09 38.89
C ALA A 428 12.58 15.52 38.25
N GLY A 429 13.15 16.67 38.70
CA GLY A 429 14.44 17.17 38.23
C GLY A 429 14.39 17.92 36.87
N VAL A 430 13.23 18.27 36.40
CA VAL A 430 13.06 19.12 35.22
C VAL A 430 13.35 20.58 35.58
N ASN A 431 14.17 21.28 34.80
CA ASN A 431 14.39 22.70 34.97
C ASN A 431 13.19 23.46 34.35
N VAL A 432 12.32 24.07 35.18
CA VAL A 432 11.15 24.80 34.75
C VAL A 432 11.40 26.30 34.83
N ILE A 433 11.19 27.00 33.72
CA ILE A 433 11.31 28.45 33.60
C ILE A 433 9.93 29.03 33.30
N THR A 434 9.41 29.84 34.21
CA THR A 434 8.13 30.56 34.04
C THR A 434 8.34 31.90 33.39
N ARG A 435 7.39 32.36 32.57
CA ARG A 435 7.43 33.64 31.87
C ARG A 435 6.06 34.31 31.80
N HIS A 436 6.03 35.61 31.99
CA HIS A 436 4.83 36.41 31.86
C HIS A 436 4.34 36.49 30.40
N LYS A 437 3.03 36.40 30.19
CA LYS A 437 2.32 36.52 28.91
C LYS A 437 2.81 35.54 27.84
N TYR A 438 3.41 34.45 28.23
CA TYR A 438 4.07 33.48 27.37
C TYR A 438 3.08 32.56 26.64
N ARG A 439 3.24 32.38 25.31
CA ARG A 439 2.31 31.59 24.49
C ARG A 439 3.00 30.69 23.45
N GLU A 440 4.32 30.65 23.45
CA GLU A 440 5.08 29.88 22.47
C GLU A 440 4.92 28.38 22.65
N ARG A 441 4.91 27.66 21.53
CA ARG A 441 4.65 26.20 21.49
C ARG A 441 5.65 25.53 20.55
N PHE A 442 6.70 24.96 21.15
CA PHE A 442 7.73 24.23 20.42
C PHE A 442 8.44 23.24 21.32
N ALA A 443 9.19 22.32 20.72
CA ALA A 443 10.25 21.61 21.42
C ALA A 443 11.52 21.60 20.55
N ILE A 444 12.66 21.56 21.22
CA ILE A 444 13.98 21.47 20.62
C ILE A 444 14.71 20.32 21.27
N ILE A 445 15.20 19.37 20.48
CA ILE A 445 15.92 18.18 20.93
C ILE A 445 17.32 18.25 20.34
N ASP A 446 18.34 18.11 21.20
CA ASP A 446 19.76 18.09 20.84
C ASP A 446 20.20 19.29 19.97
N LYS A 447 19.58 20.46 20.16
CA LYS A 447 19.84 21.71 19.42
C LYS A 447 19.80 21.56 17.89
N SER A 448 19.12 20.54 17.39
CA SER A 448 19.08 20.23 15.96
C SER A 448 17.69 19.84 15.46
N LEU A 449 16.87 19.24 16.29
CA LEU A 449 15.54 18.78 15.94
C LEU A 449 14.50 19.70 16.59
N VAL A 450 13.63 20.26 15.77
CA VAL A 450 12.62 21.23 16.19
C VAL A 450 11.22 20.67 15.94
N TRP A 451 10.37 20.79 16.94
CA TRP A 451 8.92 20.62 16.85
C TRP A 451 8.26 21.97 17.06
N TYR A 452 7.50 22.46 16.08
CA TYR A 452 6.89 23.78 16.11
C TYR A 452 5.48 23.76 15.50
N GLY A 453 4.49 24.45 16.12
CA GLY A 453 3.15 24.56 15.57
C GLY A 453 2.10 25.10 16.52
N SER A 454 0.83 24.84 16.21
CA SER A 454 -0.30 25.33 17.00
C SER A 454 -0.56 24.51 18.27
N MET A 455 -0.01 23.30 18.34
CA MET A 455 -0.28 22.32 19.42
C MET A 455 0.50 22.62 20.69
N THR A 456 -0.14 22.51 21.82
CA THR A 456 0.50 22.61 23.13
C THR A 456 0.99 21.22 23.56
N LEU A 457 2.32 21.00 23.49
CA LEU A 457 2.96 19.68 23.59
C LEU A 457 2.69 18.93 24.90
N LEU A 458 2.61 19.65 26.01
CA LEU A 458 2.38 19.08 27.34
C LEU A 458 0.94 19.25 27.85
N SER A 459 -0.01 19.60 26.98
CA SER A 459 -1.43 19.75 27.31
C SER A 459 -2.31 18.85 26.46
N ASN A 460 -3.62 18.99 26.60
CA ASN A 460 -4.59 18.27 25.77
C ASN A 460 -4.62 18.85 24.36
N GLU A 461 -4.68 17.98 23.39
CA GLU A 461 -4.75 18.33 21.97
C GLU A 461 -6.14 18.82 21.57
N LYS A 462 -6.20 19.71 20.57
CA LYS A 462 -7.42 20.07 19.84
C LYS A 462 -7.43 19.39 18.48
N GLU A 463 -8.61 19.12 17.92
CA GLU A 463 -8.74 18.40 16.64
C GLU A 463 -8.06 19.11 15.46
N ASP A 464 -7.98 20.43 15.48
CA ASP A 464 -7.41 21.26 14.41
C ASP A 464 -5.93 21.62 14.62
N ASP A 465 -5.30 21.15 15.68
CA ASP A 465 -3.91 21.42 15.98
C ASP A 465 -2.95 20.62 15.08
N SER A 466 -1.83 21.25 14.72
CA SER A 466 -0.76 20.64 13.92
C SER A 466 0.63 21.02 14.44
N LEU A 467 1.57 20.11 14.23
CA LEU A 467 3.02 20.30 14.54
C LEU A 467 3.85 19.99 13.33
N MET A 468 4.87 20.78 13.13
CA MET A 468 5.94 20.56 12.16
C MET A 468 7.18 20.07 12.90
N ARG A 469 7.75 18.96 12.44
CA ARG A 469 9.02 18.41 12.91
C ARG A 469 10.09 18.72 11.86
N ILE A 470 11.13 19.43 12.24
CA ILE A 470 12.20 19.89 11.34
C ILE A 470 13.55 19.55 11.95
N SER A 471 14.40 18.85 11.21
CA SER A 471 15.80 18.65 11.55
C SER A 471 16.63 19.76 10.91
N ASN A 472 16.90 20.82 11.68
CA ASN A 472 17.69 21.97 11.23
C ASN A 472 18.33 22.68 12.43
N PRO A 473 19.66 22.59 12.63
CA PRO A 473 20.36 23.24 13.73
C PRO A 473 20.23 24.75 13.73
N ALA A 474 20.20 25.42 12.57
CA ALA A 474 20.09 26.86 12.51
C ALA A 474 18.71 27.36 13.00
N ILE A 475 17.63 26.68 12.61
CA ILE A 475 16.29 26.99 13.13
C ILE A 475 16.19 26.71 14.63
N ALA A 476 16.83 25.66 15.12
CA ALA A 476 16.86 25.32 16.54
C ALA A 476 17.58 26.42 17.35
N GLU A 477 18.69 26.93 16.86
CA GLU A 477 19.46 28.02 17.47
C GLU A 477 18.67 29.33 17.48
N GLU A 478 18.08 29.71 16.35
CA GLU A 478 17.23 30.90 16.22
C GLU A 478 16.02 30.84 17.17
N LEU A 479 15.34 29.69 17.31
CA LEU A 479 14.23 29.53 18.25
C LEU A 479 14.70 29.59 19.72
N LEU A 480 15.90 29.07 20.04
CA LEU A 480 16.46 29.18 21.39
C LEU A 480 16.79 30.64 21.73
N GLU A 481 17.39 31.38 20.81
CA GLU A 481 17.68 32.80 20.99
C GLU A 481 16.38 33.59 21.17
N PHE A 482 15.38 33.36 20.31
CA PHE A 482 14.07 33.98 20.41
C PHE A 482 13.41 33.71 21.75
N ALA A 483 13.47 32.45 22.22
CA ALA A 483 12.93 32.07 23.52
C ALA A 483 13.70 32.65 24.69
N VAL A 484 14.99 32.95 24.55
CA VAL A 484 15.83 33.57 25.60
C VAL A 484 15.69 35.09 25.59
N LEU A 485 15.59 35.75 24.42
CA LEU A 485 15.51 37.20 24.28
C LEU A 485 14.17 37.86 24.65
N GLN A 486 13.09 37.05 24.80
CA GLN A 486 11.78 37.50 25.33
C GLN A 486 11.72 37.55 26.87
N SER A 487 12.87 37.47 27.55
CA SER A 487 12.99 37.52 29.01
C SER A 487 13.09 38.95 29.55
#